data_fe15d911d962288ab1799b54c8fb3413
#
_entry.id   fe15d911d962288ab1799b54c8fb3413
#
_cell.length_a   1.000
_cell.length_b   1.000
_cell.length_c   1.000
_cell.angle_alpha   90.00
_cell.angle_beta   90.00
_cell.angle_gamma   90.00
#
_symmetry.space_group_name_H-M   'P 1'
#
loop_
_entity.id
_entity.type
_entity.pdbx_description
1 polymer ?
#
loop_
_entity_poly.entity_id
_entity_poly.type
_entity_poly.pdbx_seq_one_letter_code
_entity_poly.pdbx_strand_id
1 'polypeptide(L)'
;REHLEICSLLGIKHGLVAVTKIDMVDPELLELAVEDISEFLKGTFLEGAPLFPVSSQTGEGVDKLRDYIVKQEKELAPRRRTDLFRLPVDRVFTLKGHGTIVTGTMISGSVKMGDALELLPKKLATRARSLQSHGESVEVAESGHRTAVNLQGLDVADVERGDVLALPG
;
A
#
# COMPACT_ATOMS: atom_id res chain seq x y z
N ARG A 1 4.52 13.49 -16.19
CA ARG A 1 3.28 13.32 -16.98
C ARG A 1 2.83 11.87 -16.96
N GLU A 2 3.61 10.93 -17.45
CA GLU A 2 3.25 9.50 -17.54
C GLU A 2 2.73 8.89 -16.23
N HIS A 3 3.41 9.13 -15.12
CA HIS A 3 2.95 8.61 -13.81
C HIS A 3 1.59 9.18 -13.38
N LEU A 4 1.31 10.45 -13.69
CA LEU A 4 0.02 11.08 -13.38
C LEU A 4 -1.10 10.43 -14.19
N GLU A 5 -0.86 10.16 -15.48
CA GLU A 5 -1.78 9.45 -16.35
C GLU A 5 -2.04 8.02 -15.87
N ILE A 6 -0.98 7.30 -15.47
CA ILE A 6 -1.12 5.96 -14.86
C ILE A 6 -1.97 6.02 -13.60
N CYS A 7 -1.73 6.98 -12.70
CA CYS A 7 -2.55 7.16 -11.51
C CYS A 7 -4.02 7.42 -11.83
N SER A 8 -4.28 8.22 -12.86
CA SER A 8 -5.64 8.49 -13.35
C SER A 8 -6.31 7.21 -13.88
N LEU A 9 -5.61 6.43 -14.70
CA LEU A 9 -6.10 5.15 -15.23
C LEU A 9 -6.38 4.13 -14.12
N LEU A 10 -5.58 4.15 -13.04
CA LEU A 10 -5.81 3.34 -11.84
C LEU A 10 -6.97 3.83 -10.97
N GLY A 11 -7.63 4.93 -11.35
CA GLY A 11 -8.79 5.47 -10.65
C GLY A 11 -8.46 6.14 -9.31
N ILE A 12 -7.24 6.65 -9.14
CA ILE A 12 -6.86 7.44 -7.98
C ILE A 12 -7.60 8.77 -8.03
N LYS A 13 -8.30 9.11 -6.93
CA LYS A 13 -9.18 10.29 -6.87
C LYS A 13 -8.63 11.42 -6.00
N HIS A 14 -7.73 11.10 -5.09
CA HIS A 14 -7.20 12.04 -4.10
C HIS A 14 -5.69 11.93 -4.03
N GLY A 15 -5.05 13.07 -3.83
CA GLY A 15 -3.61 13.13 -3.69
C GLY A 15 -3.16 14.50 -3.21
N LEU A 16 -1.87 14.62 -3.00
CA LEU A 16 -1.16 15.86 -2.72
C LEU A 16 0.10 15.90 -3.58
N VAL A 17 0.73 17.06 -3.67
CA VAL A 17 1.99 17.24 -4.39
C VAL A 17 3.08 17.69 -3.43
N ALA A 18 4.17 16.94 -3.34
CA ALA A 18 5.38 17.36 -2.65
C ALA A 18 6.39 17.89 -3.67
N VAL A 19 6.71 19.19 -3.58
CA VAL A 19 7.77 19.82 -4.37
C VAL A 19 9.06 19.66 -3.59
N THR A 20 9.91 18.73 -4.02
CA THR A 20 11.09 18.33 -3.24
C THR A 20 12.33 19.13 -3.60
N LYS A 21 13.38 19.05 -2.73
CA LYS A 21 14.70 19.67 -2.95
C LYS A 21 14.68 21.20 -3.04
N ILE A 22 13.81 21.85 -2.26
CA ILE A 22 13.70 23.30 -2.26
C ILE A 22 14.96 23.99 -1.74
N ASP A 23 15.81 23.26 -1.01
CA ASP A 23 17.13 23.71 -0.55
C ASP A 23 18.14 23.95 -1.69
N MET A 24 17.84 23.49 -2.90
CA MET A 24 18.73 23.60 -4.07
C MET A 24 18.39 24.75 -5.01
N VAL A 25 17.33 25.50 -4.72
CA VAL A 25 16.82 26.61 -5.56
C VAL A 25 16.58 27.86 -4.73
N ASP A 26 16.60 29.02 -5.37
CA ASP A 26 16.19 30.26 -4.73
C ASP A 26 14.66 30.37 -4.64
N PRO A 27 14.13 31.26 -3.77
CA PRO A 27 12.70 31.41 -3.58
C PRO A 27 11.91 31.81 -4.84
N GLU A 28 12.50 32.63 -5.72
CA GLU A 28 11.84 33.08 -6.94
C GLU A 28 11.61 31.91 -7.91
N LEU A 29 12.62 31.05 -8.07
CA LEU A 29 12.51 29.86 -8.90
C LEU A 29 11.53 28.85 -8.30
N LEU A 30 11.45 28.74 -6.97
CA LEU A 30 10.47 27.89 -6.29
C LEU A 30 9.04 28.37 -6.55
N GLU A 31 8.77 29.68 -6.47
CA GLU A 31 7.45 30.24 -6.78
C GLU A 31 7.02 29.93 -8.21
N LEU A 32 7.90 30.16 -9.18
CA LEU A 32 7.64 29.81 -10.58
C LEU A 32 7.34 28.30 -10.76
N ALA A 33 8.13 27.45 -10.12
CA ALA A 33 7.90 26.00 -10.19
C ALA A 33 6.53 25.58 -9.59
N VAL A 34 6.10 26.22 -8.51
CA VAL A 34 4.79 25.96 -7.90
C VAL A 34 3.66 26.41 -8.83
N GLU A 35 3.80 27.57 -9.47
CA GLU A 35 2.83 28.05 -10.46
C GLU A 35 2.74 27.12 -11.67
N ASP A 36 3.87 26.72 -12.25
CA ASP A 36 3.95 25.77 -13.37
C ASP A 36 3.31 24.42 -13.04
N ILE A 37 3.56 23.91 -11.84
CA ILE A 37 2.94 22.67 -11.36
C ILE A 37 1.43 22.85 -11.24
N SER A 38 0.97 23.95 -10.66
CA SER A 38 -0.47 24.23 -10.49
C SER A 38 -1.18 24.32 -11.83
N GLU A 39 -0.57 24.97 -12.82
CA GLU A 39 -1.09 25.04 -14.18
C GLU A 39 -1.13 23.66 -14.86
N PHE A 40 -0.05 22.87 -14.69
CA PHE A 40 0.05 21.51 -15.25
C PHE A 40 -1.01 20.55 -14.70
N LEU A 41 -1.46 20.77 -13.44
CA LEU A 41 -2.44 19.90 -12.78
C LEU A 41 -3.90 20.21 -13.17
N LYS A 42 -4.17 21.33 -13.84
CA LYS A 42 -5.52 21.68 -14.32
C LYS A 42 -6.09 20.58 -15.22
N GLY A 43 -7.35 20.24 -15.04
CA GLY A 43 -8.02 19.15 -15.75
C GLY A 43 -7.61 17.75 -15.34
N THR A 44 -6.79 17.59 -14.30
CA THR A 44 -6.41 16.29 -13.74
C THR A 44 -7.12 16.03 -12.41
N PHE A 45 -7.04 14.79 -11.89
CA PHE A 45 -7.59 14.46 -10.55
C PHE A 45 -6.86 15.15 -9.39
N LEU A 46 -5.71 15.80 -9.66
CA LEU A 46 -4.96 16.63 -8.71
C LEU A 46 -5.20 18.13 -8.88
N GLU A 47 -6.17 18.54 -9.70
CA GLU A 47 -6.55 19.94 -9.78
C GLU A 47 -6.99 20.47 -8.41
N GLY A 48 -6.36 21.56 -7.97
CA GLY A 48 -6.60 22.12 -6.63
C GLY A 48 -6.01 21.33 -5.47
N ALA A 49 -5.25 20.27 -5.74
CA ALA A 49 -4.56 19.52 -4.69
C ALA A 49 -3.51 20.40 -3.99
N PRO A 50 -3.34 20.26 -2.66
CA PRO A 50 -2.36 21.04 -1.93
C PRO A 50 -0.94 20.70 -2.37
N LEU A 51 -0.12 21.74 -2.54
CA LEU A 51 1.30 21.64 -2.83
C LEU A 51 2.10 21.91 -1.56
N PHE A 52 3.09 21.03 -1.30
CA PHE A 52 3.98 21.14 -0.15
C PHE A 52 5.43 21.26 -0.64
N PRO A 53 5.99 22.46 -0.65
CA PRO A 53 7.43 22.64 -0.81
C PRO A 53 8.17 22.04 0.39
N VAL A 54 9.10 21.11 0.11
CA VAL A 54 9.80 20.37 1.17
C VAL A 54 11.28 20.11 0.82
N SER A 55 12.12 20.09 1.83
CA SER A 55 13.49 19.57 1.75
C SER A 55 13.66 18.44 2.76
N SER A 56 14.01 17.27 2.29
CA SER A 56 14.40 16.16 3.17
C SER A 56 15.78 16.36 3.78
N GLN A 57 16.61 17.23 3.20
CA GLN A 57 17.95 17.53 3.68
C GLN A 57 17.93 18.48 4.88
N THR A 58 17.10 19.53 4.82
CA THR A 58 17.00 20.54 5.89
C THR A 58 15.84 20.27 6.84
N GLY A 59 14.85 19.45 6.44
CA GLY A 59 13.61 19.22 7.17
C GLY A 59 12.55 20.30 6.91
N GLU A 60 12.85 21.31 6.11
CA GLU A 60 11.88 22.38 5.80
C GLU A 60 10.64 21.83 5.12
N GLY A 61 9.46 22.25 5.59
CA GLY A 61 8.15 21.87 5.06
C GLY A 61 7.69 20.45 5.40
N VAL A 62 8.56 19.57 5.90
CA VAL A 62 8.26 18.16 6.17
C VAL A 62 7.18 18.01 7.24
N ASP A 63 7.23 18.81 8.29
CA ASP A 63 6.22 18.74 9.36
C ASP A 63 4.82 19.12 8.85
N LYS A 64 4.72 20.16 8.03
CA LYS A 64 3.43 20.58 7.42
C LYS A 64 2.85 19.47 6.53
N LEU A 65 3.69 18.82 5.72
CA LEU A 65 3.30 17.70 4.89
C LEU A 65 2.80 16.52 5.74
N ARG A 66 3.54 16.16 6.79
CA ARG A 66 3.18 15.08 7.72
C ARG A 66 1.85 15.36 8.41
N ASP A 67 1.67 16.57 8.95
CA ASP A 67 0.46 16.94 9.66
C ASP A 67 -0.77 16.93 8.75
N TYR A 68 -0.60 17.33 7.49
CA TYR A 68 -1.65 17.22 6.48
C TYR A 68 -2.02 15.76 6.21
N ILE A 69 -1.04 14.86 6.04
CA ILE A 69 -1.29 13.42 5.81
C ILE A 69 -2.04 12.82 7.00
N VAL A 70 -1.61 13.10 8.23
CA VAL A 70 -2.27 12.60 9.46
C VAL A 70 -3.71 13.12 9.57
N LYS A 71 -3.94 14.38 9.17
CA LYS A 71 -5.30 14.93 9.13
C LYS A 71 -6.16 14.21 8.11
N GLN A 72 -5.66 14.00 6.90
CA GLN A 72 -6.38 13.29 5.84
C GLN A 72 -6.70 11.85 6.20
N GLU A 73 -5.80 11.13 6.87
CA GLU A 73 -6.04 9.77 7.36
C GLU A 73 -7.30 9.70 8.24
N LYS A 74 -7.50 10.69 9.10
CA LYS A 74 -8.68 10.75 9.99
C LYS A 74 -9.99 11.08 9.26
N GLU A 75 -9.90 11.80 8.15
CA GLU A 75 -11.05 12.19 7.33
C GLU A 75 -11.46 11.11 6.32
N LEU A 76 -10.54 10.21 5.97
CA LEU A 76 -10.82 9.10 5.06
C LEU A 76 -11.73 8.06 5.74
N ALA A 77 -12.85 7.75 5.08
CA ALA A 77 -13.71 6.67 5.54
C ALA A 77 -12.96 5.33 5.50
N PRO A 78 -13.03 4.52 6.57
CA PRO A 78 -12.41 3.21 6.57
C PRO A 78 -12.95 2.38 5.42
N ARG A 79 -12.07 1.68 4.68
CA ARG A 79 -12.51 0.74 3.64
C ARG A 79 -13.47 -0.25 4.27
N ARG A 80 -14.59 -0.54 3.58
CA ARG A 80 -15.57 -1.51 4.04
C ARG A 80 -14.86 -2.83 4.34
N ARG A 81 -14.85 -3.23 5.62
CA ARG A 81 -14.49 -4.56 6.04
C ARG A 81 -15.61 -5.48 5.61
N THR A 82 -15.34 -6.39 4.70
CA THR A 82 -16.22 -7.53 4.45
C THR A 82 -15.70 -8.67 5.32
N ASP A 83 -16.57 -9.57 5.78
CA ASP A 83 -16.18 -10.71 6.63
C ASP A 83 -15.33 -11.74 5.87
N LEU A 84 -15.27 -11.64 4.54
CA LEU A 84 -14.52 -12.54 3.68
C LEU A 84 -13.07 -12.11 3.55
N PHE A 85 -12.18 -12.90 4.13
CA PHE A 85 -10.73 -12.73 3.96
C PHE A 85 -10.30 -12.97 2.52
N ARG A 86 -9.53 -12.02 1.96
CA ARG A 86 -8.88 -12.15 0.66
C ARG A 86 -7.54 -11.43 0.65
N LEU A 87 -6.50 -12.17 0.27
CA LEU A 87 -5.14 -11.67 0.09
C LEU A 87 -4.63 -12.11 -1.29
N PRO A 88 -4.65 -11.23 -2.31
CA PRO A 88 -3.95 -11.49 -3.57
C PRO A 88 -2.44 -11.59 -3.33
N VAL A 89 -1.83 -12.64 -3.84
CA VAL A 89 -0.40 -12.90 -3.71
C VAL A 89 0.39 -12.06 -4.72
N ASP A 90 1.28 -11.21 -4.23
CA ASP A 90 2.18 -10.42 -5.08
C ASP A 90 3.60 -10.99 -5.14
N ARG A 91 4.04 -11.69 -4.08
CA ARG A 91 5.33 -12.40 -4.03
C ARG A 91 5.20 -13.70 -3.26
N VAL A 92 5.99 -14.67 -3.67
CA VAL A 92 6.21 -15.92 -2.96
C VAL A 92 7.71 -16.18 -2.82
N PHE A 93 8.14 -16.63 -1.64
CA PHE A 93 9.53 -16.95 -1.36
C PHE A 93 9.65 -17.92 -0.18
N THR A 94 10.83 -18.51 -0.01
CA THR A 94 11.16 -19.31 1.17
C THR A 94 12.13 -18.57 2.07
N LEU A 95 11.94 -18.71 3.39
CA LEU A 95 12.96 -18.40 4.38
C LEU A 95 13.44 -19.68 5.01
N LYS A 96 14.77 -19.82 5.15
CA LYS A 96 15.40 -21.01 5.75
C LYS A 96 14.80 -21.29 7.13
N GLY A 97 14.22 -22.48 7.30
CA GLY A 97 13.55 -22.89 8.54
C GLY A 97 12.08 -22.43 8.69
N HIS A 98 11.55 -21.61 7.80
CA HIS A 98 10.18 -21.11 7.90
C HIS A 98 9.22 -21.66 6.83
N GLY A 99 9.75 -22.24 5.75
CA GLY A 99 8.93 -22.76 4.65
C GLY A 99 8.47 -21.65 3.70
N THR A 100 7.30 -21.83 3.09
CA THR A 100 6.75 -20.96 2.06
C THR A 100 6.06 -19.75 2.67
N ILE A 101 6.48 -18.57 2.25
CA ILE A 101 5.90 -17.30 2.68
C ILE A 101 5.36 -16.59 1.44
N VAL A 102 4.14 -16.09 1.57
CA VAL A 102 3.52 -15.21 0.57
C VAL A 102 3.34 -13.82 1.14
N THR A 103 3.43 -12.82 0.27
CA THR A 103 3.08 -11.44 0.63
C THR A 103 2.02 -10.90 -0.30
N GLY A 104 1.20 -9.99 0.22
CA GLY A 104 0.17 -9.30 -0.53
C GLY A 104 -0.47 -8.21 0.30
N THR A 105 -1.29 -7.39 -0.34
CA THR A 105 -2.14 -6.43 0.38
C THR A 105 -3.51 -7.05 0.59
N MET A 106 -3.92 -7.19 1.84
CA MET A 106 -5.25 -7.70 2.18
C MET A 106 -6.33 -6.74 1.69
N ILE A 107 -7.17 -7.20 0.78
CA ILE A 107 -8.22 -6.37 0.19
C ILE A 107 -9.52 -6.43 0.98
N SER A 108 -9.75 -7.49 1.77
CA SER A 108 -10.94 -7.66 2.60
C SER A 108 -10.71 -8.62 3.76
N GLY A 109 -11.57 -8.52 4.78
CA GLY A 109 -11.63 -9.41 5.93
C GLY A 109 -10.46 -9.29 6.91
N SER A 110 -10.27 -10.33 7.68
CA SER A 110 -9.16 -10.53 8.61
C SER A 110 -8.73 -11.98 8.61
N VAL A 111 -7.48 -12.24 9.01
CA VAL A 111 -6.92 -13.58 9.18
C VAL A 111 -6.18 -13.64 10.50
N LYS A 112 -6.31 -14.79 11.20
CA LYS A 112 -5.61 -15.07 12.44
C LYS A 112 -4.54 -16.13 12.23
N MET A 113 -3.50 -16.08 13.04
CA MET A 113 -2.54 -17.17 13.11
C MET A 113 -3.27 -18.48 13.47
N GLY A 114 -3.02 -19.54 12.72
CA GLY A 114 -3.68 -20.84 12.88
C GLY A 114 -4.92 -21.04 12.01
N ASP A 115 -5.46 -20.01 11.37
CA ASP A 115 -6.64 -20.15 10.51
C ASP A 115 -6.38 -21.09 9.34
N ALA A 116 -7.38 -21.92 9.03
CA ALA A 116 -7.41 -22.70 7.80
C ALA A 116 -7.64 -21.77 6.62
N LEU A 117 -6.87 -21.95 5.56
CA LEU A 117 -6.90 -21.15 4.35
C LEU A 117 -6.97 -22.03 3.10
N GLU A 118 -7.41 -21.44 2.02
CA GLU A 118 -7.41 -22.06 0.69
C GLU A 118 -6.69 -21.14 -0.30
N LEU A 119 -5.80 -21.73 -1.13
CA LEU A 119 -5.13 -21.02 -2.22
C LEU A 119 -5.93 -21.17 -3.50
N LEU A 120 -6.49 -20.10 -4.00
CA LEU A 120 -7.27 -20.06 -5.23
C LEU A 120 -6.44 -19.59 -6.43
N PRO A 121 -6.71 -20.06 -7.66
CA PRO A 121 -7.82 -20.91 -8.07
C PRO A 121 -7.58 -22.42 -7.86
N LYS A 122 -6.36 -22.81 -7.46
CA LYS A 122 -5.93 -24.22 -7.37
C LYS A 122 -6.66 -25.02 -6.29
N LYS A 123 -7.37 -24.34 -5.36
CA LYS A 123 -8.10 -24.94 -4.23
C LYS A 123 -7.21 -25.78 -3.32
N LEU A 124 -5.96 -25.36 -3.12
CA LEU A 124 -5.03 -26.05 -2.23
C LEU A 124 -5.27 -25.60 -0.79
N ALA A 125 -5.56 -26.56 0.07
CA ALA A 125 -5.73 -26.31 1.50
C ALA A 125 -4.39 -25.99 2.16
N THR A 126 -4.39 -25.00 3.02
CA THR A 126 -3.22 -24.58 3.80
C THR A 126 -3.65 -24.01 5.15
N ARG A 127 -2.70 -23.53 5.94
CA ARG A 127 -2.95 -22.86 7.22
C ARG A 127 -1.98 -21.71 7.41
N ALA A 128 -2.45 -20.61 7.98
CA ALA A 128 -1.61 -19.49 8.39
C ALA A 128 -0.75 -19.88 9.61
N ARG A 129 0.52 -20.26 9.40
CA ARG A 129 1.43 -20.65 10.47
C ARG A 129 1.92 -19.45 11.28
N SER A 130 2.21 -18.33 10.61
CA SER A 130 2.55 -17.05 11.22
C SER A 130 2.16 -15.92 10.29
N LEU A 131 1.97 -14.75 10.88
CA LEU A 131 1.59 -13.52 10.18
C LEU A 131 2.58 -12.41 10.53
N GLN A 132 2.89 -11.57 9.54
CA GLN A 132 3.64 -10.32 9.76
C GLN A 132 2.96 -9.18 9.01
N SER A 133 2.89 -8.03 9.66
CA SER A 133 2.41 -6.77 9.08
C SER A 133 3.39 -5.66 9.45
N HIS A 134 3.77 -4.83 8.48
CA HIS A 134 4.77 -3.75 8.67
C HIS A 134 6.12 -4.20 9.26
N GLY A 135 6.53 -5.45 9.00
CA GLY A 135 7.78 -6.02 9.52
C GLY A 135 7.69 -6.60 10.93
N GLU A 136 6.54 -6.53 11.58
CA GLU A 136 6.29 -7.06 12.92
C GLU A 136 5.41 -8.31 12.88
N SER A 137 5.66 -9.26 13.78
CA SER A 137 4.81 -10.44 13.95
C SER A 137 3.49 -10.02 14.61
N VAL A 138 2.37 -10.49 14.03
CA VAL A 138 1.03 -10.20 14.53
C VAL A 138 0.21 -11.48 14.69
N GLU A 139 -0.70 -11.51 15.64
CA GLU A 139 -1.64 -12.63 15.80
C GLU A 139 -2.82 -12.54 14.83
N VAL A 140 -3.21 -11.31 14.49
CA VAL A 140 -4.31 -11.02 13.57
C VAL A 140 -3.84 -9.97 12.57
N ALA A 141 -4.10 -10.20 11.30
CA ALA A 141 -3.92 -9.21 10.25
C ALA A 141 -5.30 -8.79 9.69
N GLU A 142 -5.40 -7.52 9.29
CA GLU A 142 -6.66 -6.91 8.84
C GLU A 142 -6.53 -6.32 7.44
N SER A 143 -7.66 -6.13 6.78
CA SER A 143 -7.74 -5.54 5.44
C SER A 143 -7.12 -4.13 5.39
N GLY A 144 -6.50 -3.80 4.25
CA GLY A 144 -5.83 -2.53 4.01
C GLY A 144 -4.33 -2.56 4.28
N HIS A 145 -3.82 -3.61 4.94
CA HIS A 145 -2.41 -3.74 5.28
C HIS A 145 -1.68 -4.72 4.36
N ARG A 146 -0.41 -4.41 4.08
CA ARG A 146 0.50 -5.35 3.45
C ARG A 146 0.89 -6.42 4.46
N THR A 147 0.58 -7.67 4.14
CA THR A 147 0.73 -8.79 5.07
C THR A 147 1.59 -9.89 4.46
N ALA A 148 2.48 -10.45 5.24
CA ALA A 148 3.17 -11.71 4.94
C ALA A 148 2.49 -12.84 5.71
N VAL A 149 2.20 -13.94 5.01
CA VAL A 149 1.59 -15.14 5.57
C VAL A 149 2.53 -16.33 5.32
N ASN A 150 2.94 -16.98 6.38
CA ASN A 150 3.67 -18.24 6.29
C ASN A 150 2.65 -19.37 6.12
N LEU A 151 2.77 -20.12 5.02
CA LEU A 151 1.84 -21.18 4.64
C LEU A 151 2.35 -22.55 5.10
N GLN A 152 1.50 -23.31 5.75
CA GLN A 152 1.80 -24.67 6.16
C GLN A 152 1.45 -25.66 5.05
N GLY A 153 2.40 -26.51 4.67
CA GLY A 153 2.13 -27.64 3.78
C GLY A 153 2.06 -27.31 2.29
N LEU A 154 2.47 -26.11 1.90
CA LEU A 154 2.64 -25.74 0.48
C LEU A 154 4.11 -25.39 0.21
N ASP A 155 4.58 -25.79 -0.96
CA ASP A 155 5.88 -25.40 -1.48
C ASP A 155 5.79 -24.14 -2.34
N VAL A 156 6.92 -23.46 -2.57
CA VAL A 156 6.94 -22.26 -3.44
C VAL A 156 6.41 -22.55 -4.83
N ALA A 157 6.67 -23.78 -5.35
CA ALA A 157 6.19 -24.19 -6.67
C ALA A 157 4.67 -24.33 -6.77
N ASP A 158 3.96 -24.44 -5.64
CA ASP A 158 2.50 -24.55 -5.60
C ASP A 158 1.82 -23.17 -5.73
N VAL A 159 2.57 -22.08 -5.46
CA VAL A 159 2.01 -20.72 -5.35
C VAL A 159 2.56 -19.83 -6.46
N GLU A 160 1.68 -19.12 -7.12
CA GLU A 160 2.02 -18.16 -8.17
C GLU A 160 1.58 -16.75 -7.81
N ARG A 161 2.28 -15.75 -8.38
CA ARG A 161 1.83 -14.37 -8.31
C ARG A 161 0.47 -14.24 -8.99
N GLY A 162 -0.49 -13.66 -8.29
CA GLY A 162 -1.87 -13.51 -8.75
C GLY A 162 -2.83 -14.54 -8.15
N ASP A 163 -2.33 -15.61 -7.54
CA ASP A 163 -3.15 -16.48 -6.70
C ASP A 163 -3.77 -15.67 -5.55
N VAL A 164 -4.81 -16.17 -4.94
CA VAL A 164 -5.52 -15.51 -3.84
C VAL A 164 -5.63 -16.45 -2.65
N LEU A 165 -5.18 -16.01 -1.48
CA LEU A 165 -5.53 -16.68 -0.24
C LEU A 165 -6.92 -16.23 0.22
N ALA A 166 -7.75 -17.19 0.58
CA ALA A 166 -9.11 -17.00 1.09
C ALA A 166 -9.38 -17.95 2.28
N LEU A 167 -10.49 -17.73 2.98
CA LEU A 167 -11.04 -18.74 3.88
C LEU A 167 -11.64 -19.88 3.04
N PRO A 168 -11.62 -21.14 3.54
CA PRO A 168 -12.22 -22.27 2.84
C PRO A 168 -13.74 -22.11 2.68
N GLY A 169 -14.29 -22.50 1.54
CA GLY A 169 -15.75 -22.55 1.29
C GLY A 169 -16.26 -21.64 0.23
#